data_b2e080c6fbd5ad948e4fda12a1fdc9c1
#
_entry.id   b2e080c6fbd5ad948e4fda12a1fdc9c1
#
_cell.length_a   1.000
_cell.length_b   1.000
_cell.length_c   1.000
_cell.angle_alpha   90.00
_cell.angle_beta   90.00
_cell.angle_gamma   90.00
#
_symmetry.space_group_name_H-M   'P 1'
#
loop_
_entity.id
_entity.type
_entity.pdbx_description
1 polymer ?
#
loop_
_entity_poly.entity_id
_entity_poly.type
_entity_poly.pdbx_seq_one_letter_code
_entity_poly.pdbx_strand_id
1 'polypeptide(L)'
;MSESRKIVLILGNGFDLDLGLKTSYKDFWESEFCPKDYPAPLIHHLNQCWPENRDAVKWYDLENELMKYYMDMASPYNPKDFITEEEKEFLAVFEPFKWDYGMYNDKVDIVQSLVDKRVILVANKVIHQLYVPFKEDLSQSPVWRDRKALQLIKEGLCKYLEALKYEREARDTIAFQVLHFLAIEGEEKSSVAIYSFNYTDAKHFVYSAKDAYIHYMHGSCSDGKIIIGTRDEREIIENYDFLQKSFDASFNPPALVADLQDADEVVVFGHSIGENDRQYFKAFFLQQTNFSNTHRKDITIFTRDAASELQIKRSLERMTDWNLSTLYGLNNLQIIKTGDIKGDQDKLFDFLIKHGKEELDTREFIGRLLTTEGISLSKVC
;
A
#
# COMPACT_ATOMS: atom_id res chain seq x y z
N MET A 1 -9.53 17.56 -36.01
CA MET A 1 -8.53 16.73 -35.33
C MET A 1 -9.32 15.93 -34.33
N SER A 2 -9.29 14.59 -34.37
CA SER A 2 -9.87 13.79 -33.29
C SER A 2 -9.08 14.09 -32.03
N GLU A 3 -9.76 14.44 -30.95
CA GLU A 3 -9.08 14.55 -29.66
C GLU A 3 -8.39 13.22 -29.35
N SER A 4 -7.15 13.29 -28.90
CA SER A 4 -6.38 12.11 -28.45
C SER A 4 -7.07 11.54 -27.23
N ARG A 5 -7.31 10.22 -27.21
CA ARG A 5 -7.91 9.52 -26.06
C ARG A 5 -7.01 9.66 -24.84
N LYS A 6 -7.58 10.02 -23.69
CA LYS A 6 -6.88 10.18 -22.43
C LYS A 6 -6.98 8.92 -21.59
N ILE A 7 -5.84 8.34 -21.26
CA ILE A 7 -5.75 7.11 -20.45
C ILE A 7 -5.01 7.42 -19.14
N VAL A 8 -5.57 6.98 -18.03
CA VAL A 8 -4.87 6.96 -16.73
C VAL A 8 -4.52 5.52 -16.39
N LEU A 9 -3.22 5.25 -16.25
CA LEU A 9 -2.68 3.96 -15.81
C LEU A 9 -2.21 4.06 -14.36
N ILE A 10 -2.78 3.21 -13.50
CA ILE A 10 -2.45 3.13 -12.07
C ILE A 10 -1.71 1.83 -11.81
N LEU A 11 -0.50 1.93 -11.26
CA LEU A 11 0.34 0.79 -10.89
C LEU A 11 0.36 0.64 -9.37
N GLY A 12 0.01 -0.54 -8.88
CA GLY A 12 0.14 -0.95 -7.49
C GLY A 12 1.05 -2.17 -7.35
N ASN A 13 1.26 -2.64 -6.13
CA ASN A 13 2.23 -3.70 -5.82
C ASN A 13 2.03 -5.00 -6.63
N GLY A 14 0.79 -5.31 -7.04
CA GLY A 14 0.52 -6.45 -7.91
C GLY A 14 1.19 -6.35 -9.29
N PHE A 15 1.54 -5.14 -9.76
CA PHE A 15 2.35 -4.94 -10.96
C PHE A 15 3.77 -5.53 -10.78
N ASP A 16 4.43 -5.18 -9.69
CA ASP A 16 5.76 -5.69 -9.37
C ASP A 16 5.76 -7.21 -9.15
N LEU A 17 4.74 -7.71 -8.46
CA LEU A 17 4.57 -9.15 -8.23
C LEU A 17 4.35 -9.92 -9.54
N ASP A 18 3.62 -9.36 -10.50
CA ASP A 18 3.44 -9.96 -11.82
C ASP A 18 4.74 -9.96 -12.63
N LEU A 19 5.59 -8.95 -12.47
CA LEU A 19 6.96 -8.92 -13.01
C LEU A 19 7.90 -9.93 -12.34
N GLY A 20 7.48 -10.60 -11.27
CA GLY A 20 8.28 -11.57 -10.51
C GLY A 20 9.15 -10.95 -9.42
N LEU A 21 8.91 -9.69 -9.04
CA LEU A 21 9.62 -9.05 -7.94
C LEU A 21 8.94 -9.40 -6.59
N LYS A 22 9.74 -9.68 -5.57
CA LYS A 22 9.26 -9.93 -4.20
C LYS A 22 9.11 -8.61 -3.44
N THR A 23 8.13 -7.81 -3.79
CA THR A 23 7.94 -6.45 -3.25
C THR A 23 6.87 -6.37 -2.16
N SER A 24 6.39 -7.52 -1.64
CA SER A 24 5.43 -7.48 -0.54
C SER A 24 6.09 -7.04 0.77
N TYR A 25 5.31 -6.36 1.62
CA TYR A 25 5.76 -6.06 2.98
C TYR A 25 6.11 -7.32 3.79
N LYS A 26 5.51 -8.47 3.44
CA LYS A 26 5.88 -9.77 4.02
C LYS A 26 7.34 -10.11 3.69
N ASP A 27 7.71 -10.06 2.40
CA ASP A 27 9.05 -10.39 1.96
C ASP A 27 10.09 -9.44 2.59
N PHE A 28 9.77 -8.14 2.64
CA PHE A 28 10.61 -7.16 3.32
C PHE A 28 10.75 -7.46 4.81
N TRP A 29 9.64 -7.75 5.50
CA TRP A 29 9.67 -8.04 6.95
C TRP A 29 10.50 -9.28 7.27
N GLU A 30 10.55 -10.26 6.38
CA GLU A 30 11.37 -11.48 6.52
C GLU A 30 12.85 -11.26 6.17
N SER A 31 13.19 -10.16 5.50
CA SER A 31 14.54 -9.86 5.05
C SER A 31 15.47 -9.38 6.18
N GLU A 32 16.78 -9.37 5.89
CA GLU A 32 17.81 -8.78 6.75
C GLU A 32 17.79 -7.25 6.81
N PHE A 33 17.08 -6.61 5.89
CA PHE A 33 16.99 -5.15 5.79
C PHE A 33 15.95 -4.56 6.76
N CYS A 34 15.04 -5.38 7.30
CA CYS A 34 14.02 -4.94 8.23
C CYS A 34 14.60 -4.70 9.63
N PRO A 35 14.38 -3.53 10.26
CA PRO A 35 14.96 -3.19 11.56
C PRO A 35 14.21 -3.82 12.75
N LYS A 36 13.98 -5.14 12.74
CA LYS A 36 13.17 -5.87 13.73
C LYS A 36 13.65 -5.73 15.17
N ASP A 37 14.95 -5.60 15.34
CA ASP A 37 15.59 -5.55 16.66
C ASP A 37 15.78 -4.13 17.20
N TYR A 38 15.32 -3.12 16.46
CA TYR A 38 15.42 -1.74 16.94
C TYR A 38 14.48 -1.51 18.13
N PRO A 39 14.98 -0.99 19.27
CA PRO A 39 14.23 -0.90 20.53
C PRO A 39 13.23 0.26 20.54
N ALA A 40 12.19 0.19 19.72
CA ALA A 40 11.11 1.16 19.66
C ALA A 40 9.76 0.49 19.91
N PRO A 41 8.82 1.16 20.59
CA PRO A 41 7.46 0.65 20.78
C PRO A 41 6.77 0.30 19.47
N LEU A 42 6.95 1.10 18.43
CA LEU A 42 6.42 0.83 17.09
C LEU A 42 6.92 -0.51 16.54
N ILE A 43 8.23 -0.78 16.61
CA ILE A 43 8.79 -2.06 16.14
C ILE A 43 8.26 -3.23 16.94
N HIS A 44 8.13 -3.06 18.25
CA HIS A 44 7.55 -4.08 19.12
C HIS A 44 6.10 -4.40 18.72
N HIS A 45 5.27 -3.38 18.50
CA HIS A 45 3.91 -3.54 18.01
C HIS A 45 3.88 -4.30 16.67
N LEU A 46 4.68 -3.88 15.70
CA LEU A 46 4.74 -4.52 14.38
C LEU A 46 5.21 -5.98 14.46
N ASN A 47 6.18 -6.29 15.32
CA ASN A 47 6.64 -7.66 15.57
C ASN A 47 5.54 -8.54 16.20
N GLN A 48 4.74 -8.00 17.12
CA GLN A 48 3.62 -8.73 17.72
C GLN A 48 2.46 -8.96 16.74
N CYS A 49 2.23 -8.02 15.81
CA CYS A 49 1.22 -8.17 14.77
C CYS A 49 1.67 -9.12 13.66
N TRP A 50 2.96 -9.47 13.61
CA TRP A 50 3.50 -10.46 12.69
C TRP A 50 2.99 -11.85 13.09
N PRO A 51 2.24 -12.54 12.24
CA PRO A 51 1.59 -13.78 12.61
C PRO A 51 2.61 -14.92 12.84
N GLU A 52 2.38 -15.71 13.88
CA GLU A 52 3.20 -16.87 14.22
C GLU A 52 3.18 -17.93 13.11
N ASN A 53 2.02 -18.14 12.47
CA ASN A 53 1.89 -19.05 11.33
C ASN A 53 2.15 -18.31 10.01
N ARG A 54 3.42 -18.20 9.64
CA ARG A 54 3.90 -17.46 8.45
C ARG A 54 3.34 -17.99 7.14
N ASP A 55 3.05 -19.26 7.03
CA ASP A 55 2.54 -19.91 5.81
C ASP A 55 1.06 -19.59 5.56
N ALA A 56 0.29 -19.28 6.60
CA ALA A 56 -1.11 -18.91 6.48
C ALA A 56 -1.33 -17.45 6.04
N VAL A 57 -0.31 -16.59 6.15
CA VAL A 57 -0.42 -15.17 5.83
C VAL A 57 0.09 -14.89 4.43
N LYS A 58 -0.82 -14.73 3.51
CA LYS A 58 -0.53 -14.36 2.12
C LYS A 58 -0.13 -12.88 1.96
N TRP A 59 -0.53 -12.03 2.90
CA TRP A 59 -0.35 -10.59 2.81
C TRP A 59 -0.17 -9.96 4.20
N TYR A 60 0.88 -9.14 4.38
CA TYR A 60 1.07 -8.28 5.54
C TYR A 60 0.86 -6.83 5.11
N ASP A 61 -0.07 -6.14 5.74
CA ASP A 61 -0.41 -4.74 5.45
C ASP A 61 0.22 -3.83 6.52
N LEU A 62 1.45 -3.39 6.25
CA LEU A 62 2.21 -2.52 7.15
C LEU A 62 1.46 -1.21 7.45
N GLU A 63 0.85 -0.60 6.45
CA GLU A 63 0.14 0.68 6.63
C GLU A 63 -1.09 0.52 7.52
N ASN A 64 -1.80 -0.61 7.41
CA ASN A 64 -2.92 -0.91 8.29
C ASN A 64 -2.46 -1.16 9.73
N GLU A 65 -1.32 -1.81 9.94
CA GLU A 65 -0.74 -1.98 11.29
C GLU A 65 -0.24 -0.66 11.87
N LEU A 66 0.33 0.23 11.05
CA LEU A 66 0.66 1.60 11.46
C LEU A 66 -0.61 2.37 11.85
N MET A 67 -1.72 2.20 11.12
CA MET A 67 -3.00 2.81 11.47
C MET A 67 -3.53 2.31 12.82
N LYS A 68 -3.48 1.01 13.07
CA LYS A 68 -3.87 0.46 14.37
C LYS A 68 -3.02 1.04 15.50
N TYR A 69 -1.70 1.08 15.30
CA TYR A 69 -0.79 1.70 16.26
C TYR A 69 -1.12 3.17 16.52
N TYR A 70 -1.35 3.94 15.44
CA TYR A 70 -1.77 5.34 15.54
C TYR A 70 -3.08 5.49 16.31
N MET A 71 -4.10 4.69 16.01
CA MET A 71 -5.40 4.75 16.71
C MET A 71 -5.29 4.33 18.17
N ASP A 72 -4.42 3.37 18.49
CA ASP A 72 -4.14 3.01 19.88
C ASP A 72 -3.48 4.17 20.65
N MET A 73 -2.62 4.97 19.99
CA MET A 73 -2.05 6.19 20.58
C MET A 73 -3.09 7.31 20.74
N ALA A 74 -4.10 7.39 19.85
CA ALA A 74 -5.19 8.37 19.89
C ALA A 74 -6.21 8.10 21.00
N SER A 75 -6.36 6.86 21.39
CA SER A 75 -7.34 6.50 22.41
C SER A 75 -6.99 7.19 23.73
N PRO A 76 -7.85 8.05 24.28
CA PRO A 76 -7.58 8.70 25.53
C PRO A 76 -7.37 7.64 26.62
N TYR A 77 -6.28 7.79 27.36
CA TYR A 77 -6.03 6.95 28.52
C TYR A 77 -7.14 7.15 29.55
N ASN A 78 -8.01 6.16 29.69
CA ASN A 78 -8.96 6.10 30.78
C ASN A 78 -8.57 4.94 31.70
N PRO A 79 -8.11 5.20 32.93
CA PRO A 79 -7.73 4.15 33.89
C PRO A 79 -8.86 3.15 34.17
N LYS A 80 -10.12 3.55 33.91
CA LYS A 80 -11.29 2.70 34.10
C LYS A 80 -11.48 1.64 33.01
N ASP A 81 -10.79 1.79 31.86
CA ASP A 81 -10.88 0.87 30.72
C ASP A 81 -9.92 -0.33 30.84
N PHE A 82 -9.14 -0.38 31.94
CA PHE A 82 -8.27 -1.51 32.24
C PHE A 82 -9.05 -2.64 32.87
N ILE A 83 -9.03 -3.78 32.20
CA ILE A 83 -9.88 -4.91 32.52
C ILE A 83 -9.15 -5.95 33.37
N THR A 84 -7.81 -5.97 33.37
CA THR A 84 -7.03 -6.97 34.11
C THR A 84 -6.45 -6.46 35.42
N GLU A 85 -6.32 -7.31 36.43
CA GLU A 85 -5.69 -6.96 37.68
C GLU A 85 -4.19 -6.62 37.51
N GLU A 86 -3.52 -7.26 36.54
CA GLU A 86 -2.13 -6.98 36.18
C GLU A 86 -1.95 -5.56 35.65
N GLU A 87 -2.89 -5.07 34.82
CA GLU A 87 -2.91 -3.69 34.33
C GLU A 87 -3.15 -2.70 35.49
N LYS A 88 -3.97 -3.04 36.48
CA LYS A 88 -4.19 -2.22 37.69
C LYS A 88 -2.95 -2.20 38.58
N GLU A 89 -2.30 -3.35 38.79
CA GLU A 89 -1.06 -3.43 39.57
C GLU A 89 0.06 -2.63 38.89
N PHE A 90 0.16 -2.69 37.57
CA PHE A 90 1.10 -1.90 36.81
C PHE A 90 0.88 -0.39 37.03
N LEU A 91 -0.37 0.07 36.92
CA LEU A 91 -0.70 1.48 37.16
C LEU A 91 -0.41 1.92 38.60
N ALA A 92 -0.72 1.08 39.58
CA ALA A 92 -0.43 1.35 40.98
C ALA A 92 1.07 1.52 41.27
N VAL A 93 1.92 0.83 40.49
CA VAL A 93 3.39 0.98 40.57
C VAL A 93 3.83 2.34 40.01
N PHE A 94 3.16 2.88 38.99
CA PHE A 94 3.54 4.14 38.35
C PHE A 94 2.91 5.38 39.02
N GLU A 95 1.76 5.24 39.67
CA GLU A 95 1.06 6.38 40.27
C GLU A 95 1.88 7.15 41.32
N PRO A 96 2.66 6.48 42.21
CA PRO A 96 3.53 7.17 43.16
C PRO A 96 4.71 7.93 42.53
N PHE A 97 5.08 7.61 41.30
CA PHE A 97 6.30 8.12 40.63
C PHE A 97 6.03 9.30 39.69
N LYS A 98 4.83 9.81 39.66
CA LYS A 98 4.48 11.03 38.90
C LYS A 98 5.36 12.23 39.21
N TRP A 99 6.15 12.16 40.26
CA TRP A 99 6.87 13.32 40.85
C TRP A 99 8.36 13.12 41.09
N ASP A 100 8.93 11.91 40.89
CA ASP A 100 10.32 11.65 41.17
C ASP A 100 11.11 11.19 39.94
N TYR A 101 11.88 12.11 39.38
CA TYR A 101 12.58 11.98 38.09
C TYR A 101 13.75 10.99 38.11
N GLY A 102 14.40 10.82 39.26
CA GLY A 102 15.63 9.99 39.38
C GLY A 102 15.39 8.49 39.25
N MET A 103 14.17 8.02 39.46
CA MET A 103 13.83 6.59 39.41
C MET A 103 13.25 6.11 38.08
N TYR A 104 13.18 7.01 37.11
CA TYR A 104 12.48 6.72 35.83
C TYR A 104 13.27 5.73 34.98
N ASN A 105 14.58 5.85 34.86
CA ASN A 105 15.40 5.00 34.03
C ASN A 105 15.38 3.53 34.45
N ASP A 106 15.38 3.23 35.74
CA ASP A 106 15.39 1.85 36.26
C ASP A 106 14.05 1.12 36.00
N LYS A 107 12.99 1.86 35.72
CA LYS A 107 11.64 1.28 35.52
C LYS A 107 11.23 1.16 34.07
N VAL A 108 11.88 1.85 33.16
CA VAL A 108 11.73 1.60 31.71
C VAL A 108 12.13 0.15 31.39
N ASP A 109 13.19 -0.37 32.04
CA ASP A 109 13.63 -1.75 31.87
C ASP A 109 12.59 -2.76 32.39
N ILE A 110 11.87 -2.43 33.47
CA ILE A 110 10.77 -3.27 33.99
C ILE A 110 9.61 -3.29 33.00
N VAL A 111 9.26 -2.15 32.42
CA VAL A 111 8.19 -2.03 31.42
C VAL A 111 8.53 -2.80 30.15
N GLN A 112 9.78 -2.77 29.72
CA GLN A 112 10.25 -3.55 28.56
C GLN A 112 10.23 -5.07 28.81
N SER A 113 10.29 -5.50 30.07
CA SER A 113 10.21 -6.92 30.45
C SER A 113 8.77 -7.47 30.53
N LEU A 114 7.76 -6.62 30.47
CA LEU A 114 6.36 -7.02 30.49
C LEU A 114 5.91 -7.44 29.10
N VAL A 115 5.63 -8.72 28.95
CA VAL A 115 5.40 -9.41 27.66
C VAL A 115 4.01 -9.12 27.06
N ASP A 116 3.09 -8.52 27.81
CA ASP A 116 1.73 -8.25 27.33
C ASP A 116 1.67 -6.97 26.48
N LYS A 117 1.15 -7.12 25.25
CA LYS A 117 0.97 -6.05 24.26
C LYS A 117 0.20 -4.84 24.81
N ARG A 118 -0.86 -5.09 25.62
CA ARG A 118 -1.67 -4.03 26.23
C ARG A 118 -0.88 -3.25 27.27
N VAL A 119 -0.13 -3.95 28.09
CA VAL A 119 0.70 -3.33 29.14
C VAL A 119 1.75 -2.41 28.52
N ILE A 120 2.37 -2.81 27.41
CA ILE A 120 3.35 -1.99 26.69
C ILE A 120 2.70 -0.74 26.09
N LEU A 121 1.54 -0.87 25.46
CA LEU A 121 0.79 0.27 24.91
C LEU A 121 0.39 1.26 25.99
N VAL A 122 -0.09 0.77 27.13
CA VAL A 122 -0.44 1.58 28.31
C VAL A 122 0.78 2.24 28.89
N ALA A 123 1.86 1.48 29.05
CA ALA A 123 3.12 2.02 29.54
C ALA A 123 3.63 3.13 28.64
N ASN A 124 3.59 2.95 27.31
CA ASN A 124 3.98 3.98 26.36
C ASN A 124 3.12 5.24 26.45
N LYS A 125 1.79 5.11 26.64
CA LYS A 125 0.89 6.25 26.85
C LYS A 125 1.20 6.98 28.17
N VAL A 126 1.40 6.25 29.25
CA VAL A 126 1.77 6.83 30.56
C VAL A 126 3.14 7.50 30.49
N ILE A 127 4.12 6.83 29.90
CA ILE A 127 5.47 7.35 29.71
C ILE A 127 5.43 8.62 28.86
N HIS A 128 4.66 8.62 27.78
CA HIS A 128 4.48 9.78 26.92
C HIS A 128 3.91 10.98 27.68
N GLN A 129 2.83 10.77 28.47
CA GLN A 129 2.24 11.82 29.28
C GLN A 129 3.18 12.36 30.37
N LEU A 130 4.06 11.52 30.91
CA LEU A 130 5.03 11.91 31.93
C LEU A 130 6.27 12.61 31.34
N TYR A 131 6.65 12.33 30.07
CA TYR A 131 7.87 12.82 29.44
C TYR A 131 7.73 14.13 28.68
N VAL A 132 6.54 14.46 28.21
CA VAL A 132 6.27 15.69 27.43
C VAL A 132 6.72 17.00 28.12
N PRO A 133 6.73 17.12 29.47
CA PRO A 133 7.16 18.35 30.12
C PRO A 133 8.67 18.56 30.20
N PHE A 134 9.51 17.56 29.88
CA PHE A 134 10.94 17.61 30.19
C PHE A 134 11.81 17.69 28.93
N LYS A 135 12.49 18.81 28.76
CA LYS A 135 13.27 19.18 27.58
C LYS A 135 14.66 18.54 27.44
N GLU A 136 15.08 17.60 28.30
CA GLU A 136 16.52 17.33 28.44
C GLU A 136 17.10 16.18 27.62
N ASP A 137 16.39 15.19 27.18
CA ASP A 137 16.93 14.25 26.16
C ASP A 137 15.80 13.59 25.36
N LEU A 138 15.33 14.28 24.33
CA LEU A 138 14.29 13.78 23.42
C LEU A 138 14.69 12.47 22.72
N SER A 139 15.99 12.15 22.65
CA SER A 139 16.50 10.92 22.01
C SER A 139 16.09 9.64 22.75
N GLN A 140 15.71 9.74 24.02
CA GLN A 140 15.24 8.62 24.85
C GLN A 140 13.72 8.49 24.87
N SER A 141 12.98 9.48 24.35
CA SER A 141 11.51 9.42 24.37
C SER A 141 10.97 8.33 23.44
N PRO A 142 9.86 7.65 23.82
CA PRO A 142 9.20 6.68 22.94
C PRO A 142 8.86 7.26 21.58
N VAL A 143 8.36 8.48 21.50
CA VAL A 143 8.04 9.20 20.27
C VAL A 143 9.25 9.35 19.35
N TRP A 144 10.39 9.73 19.91
CA TRP A 144 11.63 9.87 19.13
C TRP A 144 12.08 8.53 18.60
N ARG A 145 12.03 7.47 19.44
CA ARG A 145 12.38 6.10 19.01
C ARG A 145 11.45 5.61 17.91
N ASP A 146 10.14 5.88 18.00
CA ASP A 146 9.17 5.51 16.97
C ASP A 146 9.39 6.28 15.67
N ARG A 147 9.67 7.57 15.74
CA ARG A 147 10.04 8.38 14.57
C ARG A 147 11.31 7.84 13.91
N LYS A 148 12.31 7.48 14.71
CA LYS A 148 13.54 6.85 14.20
C LYS A 148 13.28 5.46 13.63
N ALA A 149 12.42 4.68 14.25
CA ALA A 149 11.98 3.37 13.76
C ALA A 149 11.34 3.46 12.37
N LEU A 150 10.40 4.41 12.19
CA LEU A 150 9.77 4.63 10.88
C LEU A 150 10.80 5.02 9.81
N GLN A 151 11.76 5.87 10.18
CA GLN A 151 12.86 6.22 9.27
C GLN A 151 13.69 4.99 8.89
N LEU A 152 14.05 4.14 9.85
CA LEU A 152 14.82 2.92 9.60
C LEU A 152 14.03 1.91 8.74
N ILE A 153 12.70 1.82 8.92
CA ILE A 153 11.83 1.03 8.05
C ILE A 153 11.89 1.55 6.62
N LYS A 154 11.78 2.86 6.40
CA LYS A 154 11.87 3.49 5.07
C LYS A 154 13.23 3.21 4.41
N GLU A 155 14.32 3.44 5.13
CA GLU A 155 15.68 3.18 4.65
C GLU A 155 15.92 1.70 4.34
N GLY A 156 15.45 0.82 5.22
CA GLY A 156 15.56 -0.63 5.04
C GLY A 156 14.75 -1.14 3.87
N LEU A 157 13.53 -0.63 3.69
CA LEU A 157 12.68 -0.99 2.55
C LEU A 157 13.33 -0.57 1.21
N CYS A 158 13.89 0.65 1.13
CA CYS A 158 14.60 1.06 -0.08
C CYS A 158 15.78 0.15 -0.39
N LYS A 159 16.63 -0.16 0.59
CA LYS A 159 17.76 -1.10 0.40
C LYS A 159 17.30 -2.48 -0.04
N TYR A 160 16.20 -2.97 0.54
CA TYR A 160 15.60 -4.23 0.16
C TYR A 160 15.15 -4.22 -1.30
N LEU A 161 14.39 -3.21 -1.71
CA LEU A 161 13.85 -3.10 -3.06
C LEU A 161 14.96 -2.93 -4.12
N GLU A 162 16.01 -2.17 -3.81
CA GLU A 162 17.19 -2.00 -4.68
C GLU A 162 17.99 -3.29 -4.84
N ALA A 163 17.97 -4.19 -3.85
CA ALA A 163 18.65 -5.48 -3.90
C ALA A 163 17.87 -6.56 -4.68
N LEU A 164 16.59 -6.31 -5.00
CA LEU A 164 15.75 -7.28 -5.71
C LEU A 164 16.24 -7.50 -7.14
N LYS A 165 16.06 -8.74 -7.59
CA LYS A 165 16.33 -9.16 -8.97
C LYS A 165 15.06 -9.73 -9.57
N TYR A 166 14.89 -9.53 -10.85
CA TYR A 166 13.80 -10.15 -11.61
C TYR A 166 14.00 -11.66 -11.66
N GLU A 167 12.96 -12.40 -11.32
CA GLU A 167 12.98 -13.88 -11.37
C GLU A 167 12.67 -14.42 -12.77
N ARG A 168 12.14 -13.57 -13.67
CA ARG A 168 11.75 -13.95 -15.04
C ARG A 168 11.95 -12.79 -16.02
N GLU A 169 11.92 -13.09 -17.31
CA GLU A 169 11.91 -12.08 -18.35
C GLU A 169 10.66 -11.23 -18.26
N ALA A 170 10.83 -9.92 -18.07
CA ALA A 170 9.71 -9.00 -17.90
C ALA A 170 8.73 -9.04 -19.08
N ARG A 171 9.24 -9.22 -20.32
CA ARG A 171 8.44 -9.26 -21.55
C ARG A 171 7.39 -10.38 -21.58
N ASP A 172 7.58 -11.43 -20.80
CA ASP A 172 6.65 -12.57 -20.72
C ASP A 172 5.58 -12.39 -19.63
N THR A 173 5.45 -11.17 -19.08
CA THR A 173 4.48 -10.85 -18.03
C THR A 173 3.33 -10.00 -18.56
N ILE A 174 2.14 -10.13 -17.97
CA ILE A 174 0.98 -9.32 -18.33
C ILE A 174 1.23 -7.86 -17.97
N ALA A 175 1.87 -7.60 -16.82
CA ALA A 175 2.24 -6.26 -16.36
C ALA A 175 3.07 -5.50 -17.40
N PHE A 176 4.11 -6.14 -17.91
CA PHE A 176 4.95 -5.54 -18.95
C PHE A 176 4.15 -5.27 -20.25
N GLN A 177 3.36 -6.24 -20.72
CA GLN A 177 2.58 -6.08 -21.95
C GLN A 177 1.58 -4.93 -21.84
N VAL A 178 0.86 -4.84 -20.70
CA VAL A 178 -0.09 -3.74 -20.46
C VAL A 178 0.62 -2.39 -20.48
N LEU A 179 1.73 -2.26 -19.73
CA LEU A 179 2.49 -1.02 -19.70
C LEU A 179 3.06 -0.66 -21.07
N HIS A 180 3.63 -1.64 -21.80
CA HIS A 180 4.24 -1.45 -23.11
C HIS A 180 3.22 -0.95 -24.15
N PHE A 181 2.07 -1.61 -24.26
CA PHE A 181 1.06 -1.25 -25.26
C PHE A 181 0.32 0.05 -24.91
N LEU A 182 0.18 0.40 -23.66
CA LEU A 182 -0.40 1.69 -23.27
C LEU A 182 0.60 2.84 -23.44
N ALA A 183 1.82 2.69 -22.95
CA ALA A 183 2.76 3.81 -22.81
C ALA A 183 3.74 3.96 -23.97
N ILE A 184 3.96 2.94 -24.80
CA ILE A 184 4.96 2.95 -25.87
C ILE A 184 4.29 2.86 -27.24
N GLU A 185 3.53 1.80 -27.49
CA GLU A 185 2.91 1.57 -28.81
C GLU A 185 1.64 2.42 -29.01
N GLY A 186 1.00 2.84 -27.92
CA GLY A 186 -0.21 3.67 -27.94
C GLY A 186 0.00 5.16 -28.14
N GLU A 187 1.25 5.67 -28.10
CA GLU A 187 1.58 7.11 -28.07
C GLU A 187 0.98 7.92 -29.25
N GLU A 188 0.85 7.33 -30.44
CA GLU A 188 0.31 8.06 -31.60
C GLU A 188 -1.21 8.29 -31.52
N LYS A 189 -1.94 7.54 -30.67
CA LYS A 189 -3.41 7.53 -30.62
C LYS A 189 -4.01 7.99 -29.31
N SER A 190 -3.20 7.99 -28.23
CA SER A 190 -3.65 8.30 -26.89
C SER A 190 -2.57 9.02 -26.08
N SER A 191 -2.99 9.83 -25.12
CA SER A 191 -2.11 10.37 -24.08
C SER A 191 -2.28 9.53 -22.82
N VAL A 192 -1.17 9.07 -22.24
CA VAL A 192 -1.18 8.20 -21.05
C VAL A 192 -0.50 8.90 -19.88
N ALA A 193 -1.25 9.09 -18.79
CA ALA A 193 -0.71 9.51 -17.50
C ALA A 193 -0.52 8.28 -16.61
N ILE A 194 0.71 8.04 -16.13
CA ILE A 194 1.06 6.88 -15.32
C ILE A 194 1.21 7.29 -13.86
N TYR A 195 0.46 6.65 -12.97
CA TYR A 195 0.50 6.88 -11.53
C TYR A 195 0.95 5.62 -10.80
N SER A 196 2.12 5.67 -10.17
CA SER A 196 2.68 4.54 -9.42
C SER A 196 2.48 4.74 -7.90
N PHE A 197 1.86 3.75 -7.27
CA PHE A 197 1.79 3.60 -5.83
C PHE A 197 2.93 2.72 -5.29
N ASN A 198 3.80 2.21 -6.18
CA ASN A 198 4.95 1.40 -5.83
C ASN A 198 6.16 2.28 -5.53
N TYR A 199 7.03 1.81 -4.66
CA TYR A 199 8.31 2.47 -4.36
C TYR A 199 9.43 2.07 -5.33
N THR A 200 9.20 1.02 -6.13
CA THR A 200 10.11 0.57 -7.20
C THR A 200 10.09 1.53 -8.38
N ASP A 201 11.20 1.60 -9.10
CA ASP A 201 11.29 2.45 -10.29
C ASP A 201 10.84 1.70 -11.55
N ALA A 202 9.64 2.03 -12.03
CA ALA A 202 9.12 1.49 -13.30
C ALA A 202 9.69 2.18 -14.55
N LYS A 203 10.55 3.22 -14.42
CA LYS A 203 11.12 3.97 -15.56
C LYS A 203 11.89 3.09 -16.52
N HIS A 204 12.52 2.00 -16.04
CA HIS A 204 13.27 1.11 -16.94
C HIS A 204 12.40 0.44 -18.00
N PHE A 205 11.08 0.31 -17.76
CA PHE A 205 10.15 -0.31 -18.71
C PHE A 205 9.59 0.67 -19.74
N VAL A 206 9.63 1.97 -19.44
CA VAL A 206 9.15 3.03 -20.34
C VAL A 206 10.27 3.87 -20.92
N TYR A 207 11.51 3.37 -20.86
CA TYR A 207 12.70 4.13 -21.28
C TYR A 207 12.68 4.55 -22.75
N SER A 208 11.96 3.84 -23.61
CA SER A 208 11.79 4.18 -25.02
C SER A 208 10.65 5.16 -25.30
N ALA A 209 9.75 5.38 -24.34
CA ALA A 209 8.64 6.33 -24.46
C ALA A 209 9.16 7.75 -24.22
N LYS A 210 9.19 8.59 -25.27
CA LYS A 210 9.78 9.94 -25.22
C LYS A 210 9.05 10.86 -24.23
N ASP A 211 7.77 10.63 -23.98
CA ASP A 211 6.90 11.51 -23.23
C ASP A 211 6.21 10.82 -22.02
N ALA A 212 6.54 9.55 -21.73
CA ALA A 212 5.95 8.85 -20.59
C ALA A 212 6.55 9.35 -19.27
N TYR A 213 5.75 10.10 -18.52
CA TYR A 213 6.10 10.56 -17.19
C TYR A 213 5.36 9.73 -16.14
N ILE A 214 6.13 9.15 -15.21
CA ILE A 214 5.58 8.39 -14.09
C ILE A 214 5.47 9.29 -12.87
N HIS A 215 4.25 9.45 -12.38
CA HIS A 215 3.94 10.13 -11.14
C HIS A 215 3.98 9.15 -9.96
N TYR A 216 4.95 9.29 -9.06
CA TYR A 216 5.05 8.46 -7.86
C TYR A 216 4.20 9.06 -6.74
N MET A 217 3.11 8.35 -6.35
CA MET A 217 2.15 8.83 -5.35
C MET A 217 2.75 8.89 -3.94
N HIS A 218 3.66 7.96 -3.65
CA HIS A 218 4.31 7.82 -2.35
C HIS A 218 5.84 7.96 -2.44
N GLY A 219 6.33 8.64 -3.50
CA GLY A 219 7.76 8.73 -3.78
C GLY A 219 8.34 7.44 -4.35
N SER A 220 9.64 7.41 -4.60
CA SER A 220 10.36 6.22 -5.10
C SER A 220 11.69 6.03 -4.38
N CYS A 221 12.16 4.78 -4.31
CA CYS A 221 13.48 4.49 -3.72
C CYS A 221 14.62 5.10 -4.55
N SER A 222 14.48 5.20 -5.88
CA SER A 222 15.48 5.84 -6.74
C SER A 222 15.69 7.32 -6.42
N ASP A 223 14.66 8.00 -5.92
CA ASP A 223 14.77 9.40 -5.47
C ASP A 223 15.17 9.51 -3.99
N GLY A 224 15.32 8.38 -3.29
CA GLY A 224 15.65 8.30 -1.85
C GLY A 224 14.57 8.88 -0.94
N LYS A 225 13.35 9.04 -1.45
CA LYS A 225 12.23 9.66 -0.72
C LYS A 225 10.99 8.81 -0.88
N ILE A 226 10.71 7.99 0.11
CA ILE A 226 9.48 7.22 0.18
C ILE A 226 8.62 7.69 1.35
N ILE A 227 7.31 7.65 1.15
CA ILE A 227 6.31 8.07 2.12
C ILE A 227 5.57 6.82 2.59
N ILE A 228 5.86 6.38 3.81
CA ILE A 228 5.15 5.30 4.49
C ILE A 228 4.39 5.91 5.65
N GLY A 229 3.12 5.58 5.79
CA GLY A 229 2.30 6.09 6.87
C GLY A 229 0.83 5.74 6.69
N THR A 230 0.03 6.27 7.59
CA THR A 230 -1.43 6.12 7.57
C THR A 230 -2.06 7.21 6.70
N ARG A 231 -3.32 7.00 6.32
CA ARG A 231 -4.17 8.07 5.80
C ARG A 231 -4.44 9.12 6.88
N ASP A 232 -4.93 10.28 6.47
CA ASP A 232 -5.36 11.31 7.39
C ASP A 232 -6.56 10.85 8.23
N GLU A 233 -6.48 11.07 9.52
CA GLU A 233 -7.57 10.84 10.46
C GLU A 233 -8.05 12.18 11.05
N ARG A 234 -9.29 12.19 11.56
CA ARG A 234 -9.91 13.41 12.08
C ARG A 234 -9.23 13.95 13.33
N GLU A 235 -8.66 13.05 14.13
CA GLU A 235 -7.94 13.41 15.34
C GLU A 235 -6.45 13.29 15.10
N ILE A 236 -5.76 14.44 15.15
CA ILE A 236 -4.30 14.49 15.08
C ILE A 236 -3.78 14.26 16.50
N ILE A 237 -2.98 13.21 16.66
CA ILE A 237 -2.32 12.95 17.94
C ILE A 237 -1.03 13.75 17.95
N GLU A 238 -0.97 14.70 18.85
CA GLU A 238 0.23 15.50 19.04
C GLU A 238 1.46 14.58 19.22
N ASN A 239 2.53 14.89 18.50
CA ASN A 239 3.79 14.15 18.42
C ASN A 239 3.77 12.82 17.64
N TYR A 240 2.61 12.27 17.22
CA TYR A 240 2.51 11.09 16.34
C TYR A 240 2.02 11.43 14.93
N ASP A 241 1.88 12.69 14.59
CA ASP A 241 1.58 13.23 13.26
C ASP A 241 2.50 12.65 12.16
N PHE A 242 3.76 12.34 12.49
CA PHE A 242 4.73 11.73 11.57
C PHE A 242 4.31 10.35 11.04
N LEU A 243 3.32 9.70 11.63
CA LEU A 243 2.73 8.47 11.13
C LEU A 243 1.71 8.73 10.01
N GLN A 244 1.21 9.94 9.83
CA GLN A 244 0.29 10.28 8.74
C GLN A 244 1.07 10.72 7.50
N LYS A 245 0.69 10.20 6.31
CA LYS A 245 1.37 10.49 5.04
C LYS A 245 1.43 11.99 4.74
N SER A 246 0.36 12.73 5.04
CA SER A 246 0.27 14.18 4.77
C SER A 246 1.23 15.04 5.60
N PHE A 247 1.74 14.54 6.71
CA PHE A 247 2.74 15.22 7.54
C PHE A 247 4.19 14.89 7.15
N ASP A 248 4.40 13.98 6.20
CA ASP A 248 5.74 13.77 5.65
C ASP A 248 6.20 14.98 4.86
N ALA A 249 7.40 15.48 5.12
CA ALA A 249 7.95 16.67 4.46
C ALA A 249 8.08 16.53 2.93
N SER A 250 8.09 15.30 2.43
CA SER A 250 8.13 14.98 1.00
C SER A 250 6.74 14.79 0.39
N PHE A 251 5.67 14.90 1.18
CA PHE A 251 4.32 14.69 0.69
C PHE A 251 3.90 15.79 -0.28
N ASN A 252 3.83 15.43 -1.54
CA ASN A 252 3.36 16.28 -2.62
C ASN A 252 2.65 15.41 -3.68
N PRO A 253 1.42 14.96 -3.38
CA PRO A 253 0.74 14.03 -4.27
C PRO A 253 0.43 14.69 -5.61
N PRO A 254 0.66 13.98 -6.74
CA PRO A 254 0.29 14.45 -8.06
C PRO A 254 -1.24 14.58 -8.23
N ALA A 255 -1.67 15.24 -9.30
CA ALA A 255 -3.07 15.58 -9.56
C ALA A 255 -3.93 14.39 -10.05
N LEU A 256 -3.74 13.19 -9.53
CA LEU A 256 -4.46 11.96 -9.92
C LEU A 256 -5.99 12.15 -9.97
N VAL A 257 -6.55 12.84 -8.97
CA VAL A 257 -8.02 13.03 -8.88
C VAL A 257 -8.56 13.78 -10.09
N ALA A 258 -7.86 14.82 -10.55
CA ALA A 258 -8.24 15.59 -11.72
C ALA A 258 -8.10 14.77 -13.01
N ASP A 259 -7.01 14.04 -13.16
CA ASP A 259 -6.75 13.22 -14.34
C ASP A 259 -7.72 12.05 -14.45
N LEU A 260 -8.13 11.43 -13.34
CA LEU A 260 -9.17 10.41 -13.33
C LEU A 260 -10.52 10.95 -13.82
N GLN A 261 -10.87 12.18 -13.45
CA GLN A 261 -12.11 12.81 -13.91
C GLN A 261 -12.09 13.09 -15.41
N ASP A 262 -10.94 13.50 -15.94
CA ASP A 262 -10.74 13.87 -17.35
C ASP A 262 -10.45 12.66 -18.27
N ALA A 263 -10.05 11.51 -17.71
CA ALA A 263 -9.74 10.31 -18.48
C ALA A 263 -10.93 9.73 -19.24
N ASP A 264 -10.72 9.24 -20.45
CA ASP A 264 -11.66 8.39 -21.19
C ASP A 264 -11.58 6.95 -20.75
N GLU A 265 -10.38 6.53 -20.35
CA GLU A 265 -10.08 5.18 -19.87
C GLU A 265 -9.22 5.19 -18.63
N VAL A 266 -9.56 4.31 -17.67
CA VAL A 266 -8.80 4.10 -16.45
C VAL A 266 -8.37 2.64 -16.39
N VAL A 267 -7.07 2.41 -16.34
CA VAL A 267 -6.47 1.07 -16.19
C VAL A 267 -5.78 0.98 -14.84
N VAL A 268 -6.17 0.01 -14.03
CA VAL A 268 -5.58 -0.24 -12.72
C VAL A 268 -4.88 -1.58 -12.76
N PHE A 269 -3.58 -1.62 -12.53
CA PHE A 269 -2.83 -2.86 -12.48
C PHE A 269 -2.27 -3.13 -11.08
N GLY A 270 -2.83 -4.16 -10.43
CA GLY A 270 -2.30 -4.67 -9.17
C GLY A 270 -2.43 -3.74 -7.98
N HIS A 271 -3.30 -2.72 -8.05
CA HIS A 271 -3.63 -1.84 -6.93
C HIS A 271 -4.94 -2.30 -6.28
N SER A 272 -4.97 -2.38 -4.95
CA SER A 272 -6.12 -2.88 -4.18
C SER A 272 -7.30 -1.93 -4.13
N ILE A 273 -7.13 -0.66 -4.52
CA ILE A 273 -8.11 0.43 -4.35
C ILE A 273 -8.59 0.44 -2.88
N GLY A 274 -7.62 0.33 -1.95
CA GLY A 274 -7.89 0.16 -0.53
C GLY A 274 -8.25 1.45 0.21
N GLU A 275 -8.59 1.30 1.50
CA GLU A 275 -8.98 2.42 2.36
C GLU A 275 -7.84 3.42 2.58
N ASN A 276 -6.58 2.99 2.59
CA ASN A 276 -5.42 3.86 2.81
C ASN A 276 -5.22 4.89 1.68
N ASP A 277 -5.75 4.59 0.47
CA ASP A 277 -5.65 5.46 -0.69
C ASP A 277 -7.03 5.97 -1.16
N ARG A 278 -8.06 5.77 -0.32
CA ARG A 278 -9.46 6.14 -0.61
C ARG A 278 -9.63 7.59 -1.08
N GLN A 279 -8.86 8.49 -0.53
CA GLN A 279 -8.88 9.91 -0.86
C GLN A 279 -8.65 10.19 -2.36
N TYR A 280 -7.89 9.35 -3.04
CA TYR A 280 -7.60 9.50 -4.47
C TYR A 280 -8.70 8.94 -5.37
N PHE A 281 -9.49 7.98 -4.90
CA PHE A 281 -10.41 7.21 -5.74
C PHE A 281 -11.89 7.50 -5.47
N LYS A 282 -12.25 7.84 -4.22
CA LYS A 282 -13.67 7.92 -3.83
C LYS A 282 -14.45 8.91 -4.68
N ALA A 283 -13.92 10.11 -4.91
CA ALA A 283 -14.61 11.14 -5.69
C ALA A 283 -14.87 10.69 -7.13
N PHE A 284 -13.89 10.02 -7.75
CA PHE A 284 -14.02 9.45 -9.09
C PHE A 284 -15.11 8.39 -9.15
N PHE A 285 -15.03 7.31 -8.36
CA PHE A 285 -15.99 6.21 -8.44
C PHE A 285 -17.41 6.65 -8.06
N LEU A 286 -17.55 7.55 -7.09
CA LEU A 286 -18.86 8.11 -6.73
C LEU A 286 -19.48 8.89 -7.90
N GLN A 287 -18.68 9.69 -8.62
CA GLN A 287 -19.13 10.40 -9.81
C GLN A 287 -19.57 9.44 -10.92
N GLN A 288 -18.89 8.29 -11.09
CA GLN A 288 -19.26 7.31 -12.11
C GLN A 288 -20.57 6.57 -11.82
N THR A 289 -21.18 6.74 -10.65
CA THR A 289 -22.54 6.24 -10.34
C THR A 289 -23.62 7.28 -10.51
N ASN A 290 -23.28 8.51 -10.92
CA ASN A 290 -24.25 9.58 -11.12
C ASN A 290 -24.92 9.46 -12.49
N PHE A 291 -26.25 9.30 -12.51
CA PHE A 291 -27.06 9.22 -13.74
C PHE A 291 -26.98 10.47 -14.63
N SER A 292 -26.57 11.62 -14.08
CA SER A 292 -26.32 12.83 -14.86
C SER A 292 -24.99 12.80 -15.62
N ASN A 293 -24.11 11.84 -15.33
CA ASN A 293 -22.87 11.66 -16.05
C ASN A 293 -23.14 10.94 -17.37
N THR A 294 -23.06 11.66 -18.48
CA THR A 294 -23.32 11.12 -19.83
C THR A 294 -22.09 10.46 -20.45
N HIS A 295 -20.91 10.65 -19.85
CA HIS A 295 -19.66 10.10 -20.36
C HIS A 295 -19.36 8.75 -19.72
N ARG A 296 -19.60 7.70 -20.49
CA ARG A 296 -19.25 6.33 -20.14
C ARG A 296 -17.72 6.17 -20.11
N LYS A 297 -17.18 5.68 -19.01
CA LYS A 297 -15.75 5.41 -18.89
C LYS A 297 -15.46 3.94 -19.18
N ASP A 298 -14.30 3.69 -19.80
CA ASP A 298 -13.73 2.35 -19.84
C ASP A 298 -12.84 2.16 -18.59
N ILE A 299 -13.15 1.16 -17.77
CA ILE A 299 -12.43 0.88 -16.54
C ILE A 299 -11.99 -0.58 -16.56
N THR A 300 -10.67 -0.81 -16.63
CA THR A 300 -10.08 -2.15 -16.59
C THR A 300 -9.21 -2.32 -15.35
N ILE A 301 -9.49 -3.32 -14.53
CA ILE A 301 -8.74 -3.60 -13.30
C ILE A 301 -8.08 -4.97 -13.43
N PHE A 302 -6.76 -5.00 -13.42
CA PHE A 302 -5.97 -6.21 -13.37
C PHE A 302 -5.69 -6.57 -11.90
N THR A 303 -5.99 -7.80 -11.53
CA THR A 303 -5.80 -8.33 -10.18
C THR A 303 -5.29 -9.77 -10.24
N ARG A 304 -4.74 -10.28 -9.13
CA ARG A 304 -4.08 -11.58 -9.17
C ARG A 304 -5.04 -12.76 -9.27
N ASP A 305 -6.05 -12.81 -8.40
CA ASP A 305 -6.91 -13.97 -8.21
C ASP A 305 -8.33 -13.58 -7.79
N ALA A 306 -9.21 -14.58 -7.66
CA ALA A 306 -10.62 -14.39 -7.29
C ALA A 306 -10.78 -13.76 -5.88
N ALA A 307 -9.86 -14.02 -4.95
CA ALA A 307 -9.92 -13.42 -3.61
C ALA A 307 -9.64 -11.92 -3.69
N SER A 308 -8.63 -11.53 -4.46
CA SER A 308 -8.28 -10.13 -4.72
C SER A 308 -9.39 -9.41 -5.52
N GLU A 309 -10.02 -10.08 -6.50
CA GLU A 309 -11.20 -9.56 -7.20
C GLU A 309 -12.35 -9.24 -6.24
N LEU A 310 -12.62 -10.15 -5.28
CA LEU A 310 -13.67 -9.93 -4.29
C LEU A 310 -13.34 -8.73 -3.37
N GLN A 311 -12.07 -8.57 -2.99
CA GLN A 311 -11.63 -7.41 -2.19
C GLN A 311 -11.81 -6.10 -2.95
N ILE A 312 -11.45 -6.06 -4.24
CA ILE A 312 -11.66 -4.90 -5.12
C ILE A 312 -13.15 -4.56 -5.21
N LYS A 313 -14.02 -5.55 -5.46
CA LYS A 313 -15.48 -5.33 -5.51
C LYS A 313 -16.02 -4.72 -4.22
N ARG A 314 -15.55 -5.19 -3.03
CA ARG A 314 -15.92 -4.62 -1.74
C ARG A 314 -15.40 -3.18 -1.55
N SER A 315 -14.21 -2.88 -2.05
CA SER A 315 -13.68 -1.52 -2.04
C SER A 315 -14.50 -0.58 -2.93
N LEU A 316 -14.81 -1.00 -4.15
CA LEU A 316 -15.66 -0.25 -5.07
C LEU A 316 -17.07 -0.02 -4.51
N GLU A 317 -17.66 -1.02 -3.88
CA GLU A 317 -18.96 -0.91 -3.23
C GLU A 317 -18.96 0.19 -2.14
N ARG A 318 -17.93 0.24 -1.30
CA ARG A 318 -17.76 1.29 -0.30
C ARG A 318 -17.48 2.67 -0.91
N MET A 319 -16.71 2.73 -1.99
CA MET A 319 -16.39 3.99 -2.67
C MET A 319 -17.57 4.59 -3.44
N THR A 320 -18.50 3.75 -3.85
CA THR A 320 -19.73 4.14 -4.56
C THR A 320 -20.93 4.32 -3.63
N ASP A 321 -20.70 4.38 -2.32
CA ASP A 321 -21.75 4.44 -1.31
C ASP A 321 -22.84 3.36 -1.57
N TRP A 322 -22.40 2.10 -1.74
CA TRP A 322 -23.20 0.88 -1.97
C TRP A 322 -23.91 0.81 -3.33
N ASN A 323 -23.43 1.56 -4.34
CA ASN A 323 -24.01 1.61 -5.68
C ASN A 323 -23.17 0.89 -6.75
N LEU A 324 -22.56 -0.26 -6.42
CA LEU A 324 -21.68 -1.01 -7.32
C LEU A 324 -22.40 -1.45 -8.62
N SER A 325 -23.67 -1.85 -8.55
CA SER A 325 -24.46 -2.22 -9.73
C SER A 325 -24.65 -1.04 -10.69
N THR A 326 -24.84 0.16 -10.17
CA THR A 326 -24.92 1.39 -10.97
C THR A 326 -23.59 1.69 -11.65
N LEU A 327 -22.46 1.48 -10.96
CA LEU A 327 -21.13 1.63 -11.55
C LEU A 327 -20.96 0.74 -12.80
N TYR A 328 -21.35 -0.55 -12.72
CA TYR A 328 -21.35 -1.47 -13.87
C TYR A 328 -22.32 -1.05 -14.96
N GLY A 329 -23.50 -0.54 -14.60
CA GLY A 329 -24.53 -0.15 -15.56
C GLY A 329 -24.18 1.09 -16.38
N LEU A 330 -23.47 2.05 -15.77
CA LEU A 330 -23.13 3.32 -16.39
C LEU A 330 -21.74 3.34 -17.05
N ASN A 331 -20.89 2.34 -16.82
CA ASN A 331 -19.52 2.29 -17.33
C ASN A 331 -19.20 0.92 -17.95
N ASN A 332 -18.10 0.84 -18.69
CA ASN A 332 -17.54 -0.43 -19.16
C ASN A 332 -16.48 -0.91 -18.14
N LEU A 333 -16.96 -1.45 -17.01
CA LEU A 333 -16.08 -1.96 -15.97
C LEU A 333 -15.81 -3.45 -16.19
N GLN A 334 -14.52 -3.82 -16.28
CA GLN A 334 -14.09 -5.21 -16.31
C GLN A 334 -12.94 -5.45 -15.32
N ILE A 335 -12.90 -6.67 -14.80
CA ILE A 335 -11.81 -7.14 -13.93
C ILE A 335 -11.18 -8.36 -14.60
N ILE A 336 -9.85 -8.37 -14.70
CA ILE A 336 -9.05 -9.42 -15.34
C ILE A 336 -8.10 -10.01 -14.29
N LYS A 337 -8.14 -11.33 -14.12
CA LYS A 337 -7.24 -12.04 -13.19
C LYS A 337 -5.97 -12.46 -13.91
N THR A 338 -4.82 -12.01 -13.39
CA THR A 338 -3.51 -12.32 -13.99
C THR A 338 -2.95 -13.67 -13.56
N GLY A 339 -3.34 -14.18 -12.39
CA GLY A 339 -2.92 -15.49 -11.87
C GLY A 339 -3.87 -16.65 -12.20
N ASP A 340 -4.98 -16.39 -12.90
CA ASP A 340 -5.93 -17.38 -13.44
C ASP A 340 -6.42 -16.88 -14.80
N ILE A 341 -5.49 -16.78 -15.74
CA ILE A 341 -5.80 -16.19 -17.05
C ILE A 341 -6.72 -17.05 -17.89
N LYS A 342 -6.81 -18.36 -17.62
CA LYS A 342 -7.68 -19.28 -18.37
C LYS A 342 -9.14 -18.83 -18.36
N GLY A 343 -9.61 -18.25 -17.25
CA GLY A 343 -10.97 -17.73 -17.14
C GLY A 343 -11.18 -16.36 -17.78
N ASP A 344 -10.10 -15.60 -18.00
CA ASP A 344 -10.16 -14.21 -18.47
C ASP A 344 -9.34 -13.97 -19.76
N GLN A 345 -8.94 -15.04 -20.46
CA GLN A 345 -8.12 -14.96 -21.68
C GLN A 345 -8.72 -14.09 -22.77
N ASP A 346 -10.05 -14.17 -22.98
CA ASP A 346 -10.73 -13.39 -24.00
C ASP A 346 -10.74 -11.89 -23.65
N LYS A 347 -10.93 -11.55 -22.37
CA LYS A 347 -10.84 -10.16 -21.91
C LYS A 347 -9.44 -9.58 -22.08
N LEU A 348 -8.40 -10.38 -21.75
CA LEU A 348 -7.01 -9.97 -21.97
C LEU A 348 -6.70 -9.81 -23.44
N PHE A 349 -7.18 -10.74 -24.27
CA PHE A 349 -7.02 -10.66 -25.73
C PHE A 349 -7.63 -9.36 -26.27
N ASP A 350 -8.90 -9.10 -25.97
CA ASP A 350 -9.61 -7.91 -26.41
C ASP A 350 -8.94 -6.62 -25.93
N PHE A 351 -8.44 -6.62 -24.67
CA PHE A 351 -7.71 -5.48 -24.13
C PHE A 351 -6.43 -5.19 -24.92
N LEU A 352 -5.59 -6.20 -25.17
CA LEU A 352 -4.32 -6.02 -25.87
C LEU A 352 -4.52 -5.59 -27.34
N ILE A 353 -5.50 -6.19 -28.04
CA ILE A 353 -5.86 -5.80 -29.41
C ILE A 353 -6.35 -4.35 -29.47
N LYS A 354 -7.21 -3.96 -28.54
CA LYS A 354 -7.71 -2.58 -28.43
C LYS A 354 -6.55 -1.56 -28.33
N HIS A 355 -5.46 -1.93 -27.68
CA HIS A 355 -4.29 -1.07 -27.45
C HIS A 355 -3.14 -1.27 -28.46
N GLY A 356 -3.41 -1.96 -29.57
CA GLY A 356 -2.53 -1.98 -30.74
C GLY A 356 -1.64 -3.21 -30.89
N LYS A 357 -1.75 -4.22 -29.97
CA LYS A 357 -1.03 -5.48 -30.15
C LYS A 357 -1.64 -6.27 -31.29
N GLU A 358 -0.81 -6.84 -32.17
CA GLU A 358 -1.27 -7.65 -33.27
C GLU A 358 -1.93 -8.96 -32.80
N GLU A 359 -2.94 -9.42 -33.55
CA GLU A 359 -3.76 -10.58 -33.17
C GLU A 359 -2.91 -11.85 -33.03
N LEU A 360 -2.00 -12.10 -33.98
CA LEU A 360 -1.16 -13.30 -33.96
C LEU A 360 -0.26 -13.31 -32.71
N ASP A 361 0.43 -12.19 -32.45
CA ASP A 361 1.34 -12.03 -31.31
C ASP A 361 0.59 -12.14 -29.99
N THR A 362 -0.65 -11.65 -29.95
CA THR A 362 -1.52 -11.75 -28.76
C THR A 362 -1.91 -13.19 -28.47
N ARG A 363 -2.27 -13.97 -29.50
CA ARG A 363 -2.59 -15.40 -29.36
C ARG A 363 -1.38 -16.20 -28.90
N GLU A 364 -0.19 -15.94 -29.45
CA GLU A 364 1.05 -16.59 -29.03
C GLU A 364 1.41 -16.25 -27.58
N PHE A 365 1.29 -14.99 -27.19
CA PHE A 365 1.56 -14.55 -25.82
C PHE A 365 0.62 -15.25 -24.81
N ILE A 366 -0.69 -15.22 -25.05
CA ILE A 366 -1.67 -15.89 -24.19
C ILE A 366 -1.44 -17.41 -24.17
N GLY A 367 -1.10 -18.02 -25.31
CA GLY A 367 -0.75 -19.44 -25.39
C GLY A 367 0.44 -19.82 -24.50
N ARG A 368 1.48 -18.95 -24.44
CA ARG A 368 2.62 -19.16 -23.51
C ARG A 368 2.21 -19.04 -22.05
N LEU A 369 1.39 -18.06 -21.68
CA LEU A 369 0.88 -17.92 -20.31
C LEU A 369 0.12 -19.18 -19.85
N LEU A 370 -0.78 -19.69 -20.67
CA LEU A 370 -1.56 -20.90 -20.35
C LEU A 370 -0.70 -22.16 -20.18
N THR A 371 0.39 -22.28 -20.95
CA THR A 371 1.31 -23.40 -20.82
C THR A 371 2.18 -23.31 -19.56
N THR A 372 2.57 -22.10 -19.17
CA THR A 372 3.37 -21.86 -17.96
C THR A 372 2.57 -22.13 -16.69
N GLU A 373 1.30 -21.77 -16.64
CA GLU A 373 0.39 -22.10 -15.53
C GLU A 373 0.18 -23.62 -15.39
N GLY A 374 0.07 -24.35 -16.51
CA GLY A 374 -0.04 -25.82 -16.52
C GLY A 374 1.18 -26.54 -15.92
N ILE A 375 2.38 -25.98 -16.05
CA ILE A 375 3.62 -26.54 -15.48
C ILE A 375 3.73 -26.25 -13.98
N SER A 376 3.21 -25.14 -13.51
CA SER A 376 3.18 -24.78 -12.07
C SER A 376 2.30 -25.73 -11.25
N LEU A 377 1.19 -26.19 -11.81
CA LEU A 377 0.27 -27.10 -11.13
C LEU A 377 0.81 -28.54 -11.03
N SER A 378 1.73 -28.96 -11.91
CA SER A 378 2.31 -30.31 -11.90
C SER A 378 3.51 -30.48 -10.95
N LYS A 379 4.02 -29.41 -10.31
CA LYS A 379 5.12 -29.46 -9.35
C LYS A 379 4.67 -29.40 -7.89
N VAL A 380 3.37 -29.40 -7.62
CA VAL A 380 2.76 -29.40 -6.28
C VAL A 380 1.89 -30.67 -6.10
N CYS A 381 2.40 -31.79 -6.53
CA CYS A 381 1.91 -33.12 -6.14
C CYS A 381 3.04 -33.88 -5.45
#